data_681c4ef22915b4b17c321c440cdaab17
#
_entry.id   681c4ef22915b4b17c321c440cdaab17
#
_cell.length_a   1.000
_cell.length_b   1.000
_cell.length_c   1.000
_cell.angle_alpha   90.00
_cell.angle_beta   90.00
_cell.angle_gamma   90.00
#
_symmetry.space_group_name_H-M   'P 1'
#
loop_
_entity.id
_entity.type
_entity.pdbx_description
1 polymer ?
#
loop_
_entity_poly.entity_id
_entity_poly.type
_entity_poly.pdbx_seq_one_letter_code
_entity_poly.pdbx_strand_id
1 'polypeptide(L)'
;MLFRSVDSIQTLYNEELDSPAGSVSQVKDCTMTLMQLAKGQGITVFVIGHVNKEGSIAGPKVLEHMVDCVLYFEGDQHMTYRILRAAKNRFGATNEIGVFEMENDGLIEVENPSEMLLSGRPADAPGTCVTCVMEGARPVLAEIQALLASSSYPTPRRTSNGFDYNRAAMLLAVLEKRGQLKVS
;
A
#
# COMPACT_ATOMS: atom_id res chain seq x y z
N MET A 1 -25.36 9.05 12.62
CA MET A 1 -24.42 7.98 13.00
C MET A 1 -23.37 8.62 13.90
N LEU A 2 -23.17 8.10 15.11
CA LEU A 2 -22.11 8.57 16.00
C LEU A 2 -20.82 7.79 15.71
N PHE A 3 -19.70 8.49 15.63
CA PHE A 3 -18.39 7.86 15.56
C PHE A 3 -17.41 8.51 16.53
N ARG A 4 -16.35 7.81 16.88
CA ARG A 4 -15.23 8.28 17.69
C ARG A 4 -13.93 7.91 16.99
N SER A 5 -12.94 8.77 17.08
CA SER A 5 -11.58 8.48 16.64
C SER A 5 -10.62 8.58 17.83
N VAL A 6 -9.67 7.68 17.84
CA VAL A 6 -8.58 7.64 18.84
C VAL A 6 -7.26 7.71 18.08
N ASP A 7 -6.54 8.80 18.23
CA ASP A 7 -5.22 9.04 17.63
C ASP A 7 -4.22 9.37 18.76
N SER A 8 -3.34 8.46 19.11
CA SER A 8 -3.16 7.11 18.63
C SER A 8 -3.41 6.10 19.76
N ILE A 9 -3.67 4.87 19.40
CA ILE A 9 -3.88 3.80 20.41
C ILE A 9 -2.66 3.62 21.32
N GLN A 10 -1.46 3.97 20.84
CA GLN A 10 -0.23 3.85 21.61
C GLN A 10 -0.13 4.83 22.78
N THR A 11 -0.93 5.90 22.78
CA THR A 11 -0.95 6.88 23.86
C THR A 11 -1.94 6.52 24.97
N LEU A 12 -2.85 5.59 24.70
CA LEU A 12 -3.77 5.11 25.73
C LEU A 12 -3.10 4.09 26.63
N TYR A 13 -3.48 4.12 27.89
CA TYR A 13 -3.06 3.12 28.87
C TYR A 13 -4.11 2.89 29.94
N ASN A 14 -4.12 1.69 30.49
CA ASN A 14 -4.89 1.31 31.67
C ASN A 14 -3.96 1.30 32.89
N GLU A 15 -4.30 2.06 33.91
CA GLU A 15 -3.52 2.17 35.16
C GLU A 15 -3.45 0.86 35.95
N GLU A 16 -4.38 -0.06 35.71
CA GLU A 16 -4.40 -1.38 36.35
C GLU A 16 -3.33 -2.36 35.80
N LEU A 17 -2.68 -2.01 34.69
CA LEU A 17 -1.63 -2.82 34.08
C LEU A 17 -0.24 -2.22 34.34
N ASP A 18 0.66 -3.01 34.91
CA ASP A 18 2.05 -2.60 35.22
C ASP A 18 2.96 -2.38 33.99
N SER A 19 2.39 -2.30 32.79
CA SER A 19 3.14 -2.15 31.54
C SER A 19 3.04 -0.72 31.02
N PRO A 20 4.09 -0.19 30.37
CA PRO A 20 4.09 1.18 29.87
C PRO A 20 3.10 1.37 28.71
N ALA A 21 2.66 2.61 28.50
CA ALA A 21 1.86 2.99 27.34
C ALA A 21 2.53 2.55 26.04
N GLY A 22 1.74 2.13 25.04
CA GLY A 22 2.25 1.62 23.77
C GLY A 22 2.78 0.18 23.79
N SER A 23 2.85 -0.47 24.96
CA SER A 23 3.17 -1.89 25.04
C SER A 23 2.06 -2.76 24.44
N VAL A 24 2.38 -3.98 24.03
CA VAL A 24 1.40 -4.93 23.46
C VAL A 24 0.23 -5.18 24.37
N SER A 25 0.49 -5.36 25.67
CA SER A 25 -0.54 -5.60 26.69
C SER A 25 -1.48 -4.41 26.81
N GLN A 26 -0.95 -3.20 26.92
CA GLN A 26 -1.74 -1.97 26.98
C GLN A 26 -2.59 -1.74 25.74
N VAL A 27 -1.97 -1.85 24.56
CA VAL A 27 -2.67 -1.66 23.29
C VAL A 27 -3.80 -2.68 23.12
N LYS A 28 -3.56 -3.93 23.51
CA LYS A 28 -4.56 -4.99 23.46
C LYS A 28 -5.74 -4.72 24.42
N ASP A 29 -5.46 -4.35 25.65
CA ASP A 29 -6.46 -4.08 26.68
C ASP A 29 -7.32 -2.86 26.32
N CYS A 30 -6.69 -1.73 25.98
CA CYS A 30 -7.39 -0.52 25.55
C CYS A 30 -8.26 -0.78 24.31
N THR A 31 -7.76 -1.59 23.35
CA THR A 31 -8.55 -1.96 22.16
C THR A 31 -9.76 -2.83 22.53
N MET A 32 -9.61 -3.79 23.45
CA MET A 32 -10.74 -4.59 23.93
C MET A 32 -11.83 -3.73 24.56
N THR A 33 -11.45 -2.78 25.40
CA THR A 33 -12.36 -1.83 26.04
C THR A 33 -13.10 -0.98 25.00
N LEU A 34 -12.38 -0.43 24.01
CA LEU A 34 -13.00 0.33 22.91
C LEU A 34 -13.96 -0.53 22.07
N MET A 35 -13.63 -1.78 21.82
CA MET A 35 -14.52 -2.71 21.09
C MET A 35 -15.79 -3.04 21.88
N GLN A 36 -15.68 -3.25 23.19
CA GLN A 36 -16.84 -3.48 24.05
C GLN A 36 -17.75 -2.25 24.06
N LEU A 37 -17.17 -1.06 24.18
CA LEU A 37 -17.90 0.21 24.09
C LEU A 37 -18.60 0.37 22.75
N ALA A 38 -17.89 0.12 21.66
CA ALA A 38 -18.41 0.22 20.30
C ALA A 38 -19.63 -0.69 20.09
N LYS A 39 -19.49 -1.96 20.47
CA LYS A 39 -20.56 -2.98 20.33
C LYS A 39 -21.72 -2.73 21.29
N GLY A 40 -21.44 -2.36 22.53
CA GLY A 40 -22.47 -2.12 23.54
C GLY A 40 -23.32 -0.89 23.27
N GLN A 41 -22.76 0.13 22.65
CA GLN A 41 -23.45 1.40 22.38
C GLN A 41 -23.78 1.63 20.89
N GLY A 42 -23.41 0.71 20.00
CA GLY A 42 -23.64 0.88 18.55
C GLY A 42 -22.88 2.06 17.94
N ILE A 43 -21.68 2.35 18.45
CA ILE A 43 -20.83 3.47 17.99
C ILE A 43 -19.74 2.93 17.10
N THR A 44 -19.50 3.57 15.95
CA THR A 44 -18.31 3.30 15.13
C THR A 44 -17.08 3.93 15.76
N VAL A 45 -16.02 3.14 15.98
CA VAL A 45 -14.76 3.59 16.55
C VAL A 45 -13.64 3.41 15.55
N PHE A 46 -12.95 4.49 15.21
CA PHE A 46 -11.71 4.49 14.43
C PHE A 46 -10.53 4.50 15.40
N VAL A 47 -9.69 3.50 15.30
CA VAL A 47 -8.47 3.38 16.09
C VAL A 47 -7.29 3.60 15.17
N ILE A 48 -6.54 4.66 15.40
CA ILE A 48 -5.36 5.02 14.62
C ILE A 48 -4.13 4.46 15.32
N GLY A 49 -3.32 3.73 14.58
CA GLY A 49 -2.06 3.16 15.06
C GLY A 49 -0.93 3.44 14.09
N HIS A 50 0.24 3.78 14.63
CA HIS A 50 1.45 4.04 13.85
C HIS A 50 2.27 2.76 13.67
N VAL A 51 2.70 2.48 12.44
CA VAL A 51 3.63 1.39 12.10
C VAL A 51 5.02 1.98 11.87
N ASN A 52 6.04 1.38 12.48
CA ASN A 52 7.43 1.72 12.16
C ASN A 52 7.86 1.03 10.85
N LYS A 53 8.83 1.65 10.14
CA LYS A 53 9.42 1.11 8.90
C LYS A 53 9.98 -0.32 9.04
N GLU A 54 10.32 -0.74 10.25
CA GLU A 54 10.85 -2.08 10.53
C GLU A 54 9.78 -3.13 10.87
N GLY A 55 8.49 -2.74 10.89
CA GLY A 55 7.39 -3.68 11.18
C GLY A 55 7.40 -4.28 12.60
N SER A 56 8.27 -3.80 13.49
CA SER A 56 8.56 -4.42 14.77
C SER A 56 7.88 -3.78 15.98
N ILE A 57 7.06 -2.73 15.83
CA ILE A 57 6.24 -2.29 16.94
C ILE A 57 5.00 -3.15 17.03
N ALA A 58 4.91 -3.83 18.13
CA ALA A 58 3.95 -4.86 18.51
C ALA A 58 2.45 -4.43 18.48
N GLY A 59 2.15 -3.17 18.21
CA GLY A 59 0.78 -2.66 18.23
C GLY A 59 -0.10 -3.09 17.03
N PRO A 60 0.24 -2.79 15.78
CA PRO A 60 -0.69 -2.93 14.66
C PRO A 60 -1.09 -4.37 14.34
N LYS A 61 -0.14 -5.32 14.31
CA LYS A 61 -0.46 -6.73 14.00
C LYS A 61 -1.39 -7.39 15.02
N VAL A 62 -1.28 -7.01 16.29
CA VAL A 62 -2.20 -7.51 17.33
C VAL A 62 -3.60 -6.99 17.08
N LEU A 63 -3.74 -5.72 16.67
CA LEU A 63 -5.03 -5.09 16.39
C LEU A 63 -5.73 -5.70 15.18
N GLU A 64 -5.01 -6.10 14.15
CA GLU A 64 -5.57 -6.70 12.93
C GLU A 64 -6.50 -7.89 13.22
N HIS A 65 -6.15 -8.69 14.23
CA HIS A 65 -6.98 -9.84 14.62
C HIS A 65 -8.21 -9.44 15.43
N MET A 66 -8.15 -8.32 16.13
CA MET A 66 -9.20 -7.89 17.07
C MET A 66 -10.31 -7.09 16.38
N VAL A 67 -9.93 -6.15 15.50
CA VAL A 67 -10.87 -5.21 14.86
C VAL A 67 -11.61 -5.84 13.67
N ASP A 68 -12.72 -5.22 13.28
CA ASP A 68 -13.56 -5.71 12.18
C ASP A 68 -13.07 -5.28 10.80
N CYS A 69 -12.39 -4.12 10.73
CA CYS A 69 -11.80 -3.60 9.51
C CYS A 69 -10.39 -3.09 9.80
N VAL A 70 -9.46 -3.32 8.87
CA VAL A 70 -8.08 -2.80 8.91
C VAL A 70 -7.81 -2.09 7.60
N LEU A 71 -7.45 -0.82 7.70
CA LEU A 71 -7.07 0.02 6.58
C LEU A 71 -5.62 0.43 6.76
N TYR A 72 -4.80 0.18 5.74
CA TYR A 72 -3.45 0.72 5.66
C TYR A 72 -3.46 2.01 4.87
N PHE A 73 -2.85 3.04 5.43
CA PHE A 73 -2.62 4.32 4.79
C PHE A 73 -1.13 4.39 4.42
N GLU A 74 -0.84 4.14 3.15
CA GLU A 74 0.49 3.99 2.61
C GLU A 74 0.92 5.26 1.86
N GLY A 75 2.19 5.63 1.94
CA GLY A 75 2.74 6.72 1.17
C GLY A 75 4.23 6.86 1.37
N ASP A 76 4.95 7.28 0.34
CA ASP A 76 6.36 7.65 0.42
C ASP A 76 6.49 9.14 0.77
N GLN A 77 7.52 9.49 1.54
CA GLN A 77 7.80 10.88 1.91
C GLN A 77 8.15 11.77 0.70
N HIS A 78 8.59 11.15 -0.39
CA HIS A 78 8.97 11.83 -1.63
C HIS A 78 7.84 11.89 -2.67
N MET A 79 6.69 11.24 -2.39
CA MET A 79 5.53 11.25 -3.29
C MET A 79 4.40 12.07 -2.67
N THR A 80 3.70 12.83 -3.50
CA THR A 80 2.50 13.57 -3.10
C THR A 80 1.30 12.65 -2.87
N TYR A 81 1.35 11.44 -3.42
CA TYR A 81 0.23 10.50 -3.38
C TYR A 81 0.23 9.63 -2.13
N ARG A 82 -0.99 9.28 -1.70
CA ARG A 82 -1.28 8.36 -0.60
C ARG A 82 -2.27 7.31 -1.06
N ILE A 83 -2.07 6.08 -0.62
CA ILE A 83 -2.95 4.95 -0.97
C ILE A 83 -3.60 4.46 0.32
N LEU A 84 -4.92 4.35 0.31
CA LEU A 84 -5.71 3.72 1.35
C LEU A 84 -6.09 2.31 0.88
N ARG A 85 -5.61 1.30 1.58
CA ARG A 85 -5.80 -0.11 1.23
C ARG A 85 -6.49 -0.87 2.36
N ALA A 86 -7.54 -1.60 2.04
CA ALA A 86 -8.17 -2.51 2.98
C ALA A 86 -7.36 -3.82 3.08
N ALA A 87 -6.81 -4.12 4.26
CA ALA A 87 -6.13 -5.38 4.55
C ALA A 87 -7.07 -6.43 5.16
N LYS A 88 -8.11 -5.97 5.86
CA LYS A 88 -9.16 -6.79 6.44
C LYS A 88 -10.48 -6.05 6.41
N ASN A 89 -11.54 -6.74 6.04
CA ASN A 89 -12.90 -6.20 6.11
C ASN A 89 -13.89 -7.34 6.33
N ARG A 90 -14.52 -7.40 7.50
CA ARG A 90 -15.52 -8.42 7.80
C ARG A 90 -16.86 -8.21 7.09
N PHE A 91 -17.09 -7.01 6.59
CA PHE A 91 -18.37 -6.59 6.03
C PHE A 91 -18.35 -6.43 4.51
N GLY A 92 -17.21 -6.63 3.87
CA GLY A 92 -17.06 -6.45 2.43
C GLY A 92 -15.72 -6.89 1.87
N ALA A 93 -15.48 -6.55 0.61
CA ALA A 93 -14.26 -6.87 -0.10
C ALA A 93 -13.06 -6.07 0.45
N THR A 94 -11.85 -6.62 0.23
CA THR A 94 -10.57 -5.97 0.57
C THR A 94 -9.75 -5.59 -0.65
N ASN A 95 -10.30 -5.79 -1.83
CA ASN A 95 -9.63 -5.58 -3.11
C ASN A 95 -9.87 -4.17 -3.71
N GLU A 96 -10.43 -3.26 -2.92
CA GLU A 96 -10.59 -1.86 -3.29
C GLU A 96 -9.45 -1.02 -2.71
N ILE A 97 -9.02 -0.01 -3.47
CA ILE A 97 -8.05 0.98 -3.02
C ILE A 97 -8.59 2.40 -3.24
N GLY A 98 -8.29 3.30 -2.32
CA GLY A 98 -8.45 4.73 -2.49
C GLY A 98 -7.10 5.38 -2.79
N VAL A 99 -7.04 6.26 -3.77
CA VAL A 99 -5.82 7.04 -4.08
C VAL A 99 -6.12 8.50 -3.78
N PHE A 100 -5.21 9.13 -3.05
CA PHE A 100 -5.33 10.53 -2.64
C PHE A 100 -4.05 11.28 -3.00
N GLU A 101 -4.18 12.55 -3.29
CA GLU A 101 -3.06 13.48 -3.45
C GLU A 101 -2.99 14.42 -2.25
N MET A 102 -1.77 14.67 -1.77
CA MET A 102 -1.53 15.61 -0.69
C MET A 102 -1.34 17.01 -1.28
N GLU A 103 -2.31 17.87 -1.07
CA GLU A 103 -2.26 19.28 -1.46
C GLU A 103 -2.11 20.21 -0.24
N ASN A 104 -2.02 21.52 -0.48
CA ASN A 104 -1.90 22.52 0.58
C ASN A 104 -3.12 22.53 1.53
N ASP A 105 -4.28 22.22 1.02
CA ASP A 105 -5.55 22.19 1.75
C ASP A 105 -5.88 20.82 2.35
N GLY A 106 -4.99 19.82 2.17
CA GLY A 106 -5.13 18.46 2.71
C GLY A 106 -5.13 17.38 1.65
N LEU A 107 -5.79 16.26 1.95
CA LEU A 107 -5.90 15.11 1.05
C LEU A 107 -7.10 15.27 0.10
N ILE A 108 -6.82 15.20 -1.20
CA ILE A 108 -7.82 15.23 -2.27
C ILE A 108 -7.89 13.86 -2.94
N GLU A 109 -9.09 13.37 -3.20
CA GLU A 109 -9.30 12.10 -3.89
C GLU A 109 -8.83 12.19 -5.35
N VAL A 110 -8.07 11.18 -5.79
CA VAL A 110 -7.68 11.00 -7.19
C VAL A 110 -8.71 10.09 -7.86
N GLU A 111 -9.62 10.66 -8.61
CA GLU A 111 -10.69 9.91 -9.27
C GLU A 111 -10.16 8.94 -10.32
N ASN A 112 -9.13 9.35 -11.06
CA ASN A 112 -8.52 8.57 -12.14
C ASN A 112 -7.01 8.37 -11.95
N PRO A 113 -6.58 7.33 -11.19
CA PRO A 113 -5.16 7.02 -11.01
C PRO A 113 -4.41 6.71 -12.31
N SER A 114 -5.11 6.21 -13.34
CA SER A 114 -4.51 5.94 -14.66
C SER A 114 -4.07 7.23 -15.36
N GLU A 115 -4.87 8.26 -15.30
CA GLU A 115 -4.51 9.58 -15.85
C GLU A 115 -3.31 10.18 -15.14
N MET A 116 -3.28 10.09 -13.83
CA MET A 116 -2.15 10.51 -13.00
C MET A 116 -0.85 9.79 -13.39
N LEU A 117 -0.87 8.46 -13.53
CA LEU A 117 0.31 7.67 -13.86
C LEU A 117 0.79 7.86 -15.30
N LEU A 118 -0.09 8.30 -16.19
CA LEU A 118 0.24 8.59 -17.58
C LEU A 118 0.51 10.08 -17.85
N SER A 119 0.28 10.95 -16.85
CA SER A 119 0.55 12.38 -16.98
C SER A 119 2.04 12.64 -17.15
N GLY A 120 2.39 13.56 -18.02
CA GLY A 120 3.79 13.90 -18.32
C GLY A 120 4.52 12.92 -19.23
N ARG A 121 3.85 11.88 -19.74
CA ARG A 121 4.43 10.94 -20.69
C ARG A 121 4.83 11.66 -21.98
N PRO A 122 6.10 11.52 -22.46
CA PRO A 122 6.48 12.01 -23.77
C PRO A 122 5.72 11.24 -24.86
N ALA A 123 5.12 11.93 -25.81
CA ALA A 123 4.58 11.29 -26.99
C ALA A 123 5.72 10.63 -27.79
N ASP A 124 5.52 9.40 -28.22
CA ASP A 124 6.44 8.65 -29.09
C ASP A 124 7.87 8.40 -28.53
N ALA A 125 8.02 8.32 -27.20
CA ALA A 125 9.29 7.92 -26.60
C ALA A 125 9.57 6.43 -26.88
N PRO A 126 10.68 6.07 -27.55
CA PRO A 126 11.03 4.68 -27.80
C PRO A 126 11.30 3.95 -26.48
N GLY A 127 10.93 2.68 -26.43
CA GLY A 127 11.11 1.85 -25.25
C GLY A 127 10.03 2.02 -24.17
N THR A 128 8.92 2.67 -24.50
CA THR A 128 7.79 2.83 -23.58
C THR A 128 6.56 2.07 -24.08
N CYS A 129 5.80 1.49 -23.18
CA CYS A 129 4.55 0.80 -23.47
C CYS A 129 3.55 1.01 -22.34
N VAL A 130 2.32 1.38 -22.69
CA VAL A 130 1.23 1.43 -21.72
C VAL A 130 0.65 0.02 -21.55
N THR A 131 0.52 -0.40 -20.31
CA THR A 131 -0.08 -1.67 -19.94
C THR A 131 -1.14 -1.46 -18.87
N CYS A 132 -1.99 -2.46 -18.70
CA CYS A 132 -2.98 -2.50 -17.62
C CYS A 132 -2.47 -3.44 -16.52
N VAL A 133 -2.38 -2.91 -15.30
CA VAL A 133 -2.11 -3.69 -14.09
C VAL A 133 -3.34 -3.73 -13.20
N MET A 134 -3.53 -4.83 -12.49
CA MET A 134 -4.63 -4.96 -11.54
C MET A 134 -4.15 -4.60 -10.14
N GLU A 135 -4.69 -3.55 -9.58
CA GLU A 135 -4.52 -3.19 -8.17
C GLU A 135 -5.78 -3.58 -7.40
N GLY A 136 -5.76 -4.76 -6.79
CA GLY A 136 -6.96 -5.39 -6.25
C GLY A 136 -7.95 -5.75 -7.35
N ALA A 137 -9.16 -5.18 -7.33
CA ALA A 137 -10.16 -5.32 -8.39
C ALA A 137 -10.13 -4.18 -9.42
N ARG A 138 -9.33 -3.15 -9.19
CA ARG A 138 -9.29 -1.95 -10.05
C ARG A 138 -8.23 -2.12 -11.16
N PRO A 139 -8.60 -2.01 -12.45
CA PRO A 139 -7.62 -1.89 -13.52
C PRO A 139 -7.01 -0.48 -13.51
N VAL A 140 -5.69 -0.41 -13.53
CA VAL A 140 -4.92 0.83 -13.57
C VAL A 140 -3.97 0.79 -14.75
N LEU A 141 -3.98 1.83 -15.57
CA LEU A 141 -3.04 1.97 -16.67
C LEU A 141 -1.71 2.52 -16.13
N ALA A 142 -0.63 1.85 -16.49
CA ALA A 142 0.73 2.25 -16.11
C ALA A 142 1.66 2.19 -17.32
N GLU A 143 2.70 3.00 -17.31
CA GLU A 143 3.74 2.94 -18.32
C GLU A 143 4.86 2.01 -17.87
N ILE A 144 5.26 1.10 -18.74
CA ILE A 144 6.47 0.29 -18.60
C ILE A 144 7.53 0.89 -19.52
N GLN A 145 8.71 1.08 -18.97
CA GLN A 145 9.86 1.64 -19.68
C GLN A 145 10.98 0.60 -19.78
N ALA A 146 11.61 0.52 -20.95
CA ALA A 146 12.79 -0.28 -21.19
C ALA A 146 13.90 0.61 -21.76
N LEU A 147 15.07 0.56 -21.13
CA LEU A 147 16.25 1.26 -21.59
C LEU A 147 17.30 0.25 -22.04
N LEU A 148 17.74 0.38 -23.28
CA LEU A 148 18.83 -0.38 -23.86
C LEU A 148 20.02 0.55 -24.09
N ALA A 149 21.17 0.14 -23.59
CA ALA A 149 22.42 0.87 -23.81
C ALA A 149 23.52 -0.11 -24.20
N SER A 150 24.48 0.37 -25.01
CA SER A 150 25.70 -0.39 -25.30
C SER A 150 26.49 -0.59 -24.01
N SER A 151 27.02 -1.82 -23.81
CA SER A 151 27.80 -2.17 -22.62
C SER A 151 29.24 -2.47 -23.00
N SER A 152 30.18 -1.90 -22.26
CA SER A 152 31.60 -2.26 -22.32
C SER A 152 31.95 -3.52 -21.51
N TYR A 153 30.99 -4.08 -20.78
CA TYR A 153 31.16 -5.32 -20.02
C TYR A 153 31.06 -6.54 -20.92
N PRO A 154 31.87 -7.61 -20.66
CA PRO A 154 31.85 -8.84 -21.47
C PRO A 154 30.49 -9.58 -21.48
N THR A 155 29.70 -9.38 -20.42
CA THR A 155 28.36 -9.96 -20.26
C THR A 155 27.31 -8.89 -20.14
N PRO A 156 26.23 -8.97 -20.92
CA PRO A 156 25.10 -8.04 -20.81
C PRO A 156 24.53 -8.06 -19.37
N ARG A 157 24.24 -6.88 -18.86
CA ARG A 157 23.62 -6.72 -17.54
C ARG A 157 22.17 -6.31 -17.71
N ARG A 158 21.28 -7.02 -17.01
CA ARG A 158 19.84 -6.71 -16.97
C ARG A 158 19.45 -6.35 -15.54
N THR A 159 18.62 -5.35 -15.40
CA THR A 159 18.00 -4.95 -14.14
C THR A 159 16.53 -4.73 -14.37
N SER A 160 15.70 -5.03 -13.38
CA SER A 160 14.28 -4.69 -13.37
C SER A 160 13.95 -3.92 -12.10
N ASN A 161 13.04 -2.98 -12.20
CA ASN A 161 12.48 -2.24 -11.08
C ASN A 161 10.95 -2.29 -11.20
N GLY A 162 10.26 -2.54 -10.08
CA GLY A 162 8.81 -2.64 -10.05
C GLY A 162 8.22 -3.99 -10.45
N PHE A 163 9.04 -4.95 -10.95
CA PHE A 163 8.60 -6.32 -11.25
C PHE A 163 9.74 -7.34 -11.07
N ASP A 164 9.36 -8.60 -10.90
CA ASP A 164 10.30 -9.69 -10.61
C ASP A 164 11.27 -9.94 -11.75
N TYR A 165 12.57 -9.89 -11.45
CA TYR A 165 13.65 -10.07 -12.42
C TYR A 165 13.62 -11.46 -13.08
N ASN A 166 13.41 -12.52 -12.31
CA ASN A 166 13.44 -13.90 -12.84
C ASN A 166 12.27 -14.13 -13.81
N ARG A 167 11.11 -13.56 -13.47
CA ARG A 167 9.93 -13.60 -14.35
C ARG A 167 10.19 -12.86 -15.64
N ALA A 168 10.79 -11.66 -15.58
CA ALA A 168 11.17 -10.90 -16.77
C ALA A 168 12.17 -11.67 -17.63
N ALA A 169 13.22 -12.24 -17.04
CA ALA A 169 14.23 -13.03 -17.74
C ALA A 169 13.63 -14.26 -18.44
N MET A 170 12.71 -14.95 -17.78
CA MET A 170 12.00 -16.10 -18.36
C MET A 170 11.12 -15.69 -19.55
N LEU A 171 10.37 -14.60 -19.43
CA LEU A 171 9.55 -14.07 -20.52
C LEU A 171 10.41 -13.65 -21.72
N LEU A 172 11.54 -13.00 -21.49
CA LEU A 172 12.49 -12.65 -22.55
C LEU A 172 13.03 -13.89 -23.27
N ALA A 173 13.41 -14.95 -22.53
CA ALA A 173 13.85 -16.22 -23.12
C ALA A 173 12.75 -16.89 -23.98
N VAL A 174 11.49 -16.81 -23.54
CA VAL A 174 10.34 -17.30 -24.34
C VAL A 174 10.16 -16.48 -25.61
N LEU A 175 10.23 -15.14 -25.52
CA LEU A 175 10.13 -14.25 -26.67
C LEU A 175 11.27 -14.49 -27.68
N GLU A 176 12.49 -14.68 -27.21
CA GLU A 176 13.64 -15.00 -28.06
C GLU A 176 13.45 -16.34 -28.78
N LYS A 177 13.04 -17.38 -28.03
CA LYS A 177 12.90 -18.75 -28.57
C LYS A 177 11.68 -18.92 -29.47
N ARG A 178 10.54 -18.34 -29.12
CA ARG A 178 9.25 -18.50 -29.80
C ARG A 178 8.93 -17.35 -30.72
N GLY A 179 9.26 -16.14 -30.35
CA GLY A 179 9.01 -14.92 -31.12
C GLY A 179 10.11 -14.58 -32.13
N GLN A 180 11.23 -15.30 -32.08
CA GLN A 180 12.43 -15.05 -32.91
C GLN A 180 12.95 -13.61 -32.78
N LEU A 181 12.68 -12.98 -31.64
CA LEU A 181 13.15 -11.63 -31.31
C LEU A 181 14.53 -11.74 -30.69
N LYS A 182 15.50 -10.99 -31.24
CA LYS A 182 16.83 -10.86 -30.60
C LYS A 182 16.71 -9.88 -29.46
N VAL A 183 16.74 -10.38 -28.24
CA VAL A 183 16.65 -9.60 -26.99
C VAL A 183 17.93 -9.67 -26.14
N SER A 184 18.98 -10.27 -26.68
CA SER A 184 20.33 -10.40 -26.10
C SER A 184 21.27 -9.32 -26.63
#